data_073b76b6fe16d7076a54d9721d140d38
#
_entry.id   073b76b6fe16d7076a54d9721d140d38
#
_cell.length_a   1.000
_cell.length_b   1.000
_cell.length_c   1.000
_cell.angle_alpha   90.00
_cell.angle_beta   90.00
_cell.angle_gamma   90.00
#
_symmetry.space_group_name_H-M   'P 1'
#
loop_
_entity.id
_entity.type
_entity.pdbx_description
1 polymer ?
#
loop_
_entity_poly.entity_id
_entity_poly.type
_entity_poly.pdbx_seq_one_letter_code
_entity_poly.pdbx_strand_id
1 'polypeptide(L)'
;NKDKLEAKGKDREEIDFFAKFILCSNNEENFIQIDENEIRFWILKINPIEVENTEFLNNLISEIPHFLRFLIERPFATEKKTRMWFSADEIRTKALQKLVFKNNNKLESKMIELLYEFFESNNDEEINVVPQDILNMMNRMFRPTYWTRNDIRTILKETWKLNPQNNGLTYIRYDIDFAVIFYQNNSVRIFFTVKKNFILQKYVELLN
;
A
#
# COMPACT_ATOMS: atom_id res chain seq x y z
N ASN A 1 23.76 -2.42 -11.82
CA ASN A 1 23.47 -2.35 -10.39
C ASN A 1 24.54 -3.17 -9.67
N LYS A 2 25.15 -2.57 -8.67
CA LYS A 2 26.09 -3.26 -7.80
C LYS A 2 25.44 -3.47 -6.43
N ASP A 3 25.67 -4.62 -5.84
CA ASP A 3 25.25 -4.94 -4.47
C ASP A 3 26.46 -5.37 -3.66
N LYS A 4 26.34 -5.34 -2.35
CA LYS A 4 27.44 -5.67 -1.44
C LYS A 4 27.23 -7.07 -0.87
N LEU A 5 28.17 -7.95 -1.15
CA LEU A 5 28.22 -9.27 -0.54
C LEU A 5 29.15 -9.23 0.68
N GLU A 6 28.65 -9.64 1.86
CA GLU A 6 29.42 -9.76 3.10
C GLU A 6 29.37 -11.22 3.57
N ALA A 7 30.51 -11.90 3.46
CA ALA A 7 30.66 -13.23 4.03
C ALA A 7 31.37 -13.14 5.38
N LYS A 8 30.99 -14.00 6.33
CA LYS A 8 31.59 -14.01 7.66
C LYS A 8 33.16 -14.14 7.60
N GLY A 9 33.84 -13.11 8.05
CA GLY A 9 35.33 -13.09 8.10
C GLY A 9 35.97 -12.66 6.77
N LYS A 10 35.26 -12.07 5.85
CA LYS A 10 35.79 -11.46 4.61
C LYS A 10 35.34 -10.01 4.51
N ASP A 11 36.19 -9.20 3.86
CA ASP A 11 35.81 -7.82 3.53
C ASP A 11 34.63 -7.78 2.56
N ARG A 12 33.88 -6.69 2.62
CA ARG A 12 32.74 -6.46 1.72
C ARG A 12 33.22 -6.34 0.29
N GLU A 13 32.66 -7.18 -0.58
CA GLU A 13 32.93 -7.17 -2.00
C GLU A 13 31.72 -6.62 -2.76
N GLU A 14 31.96 -5.72 -3.72
CA GLU A 14 30.93 -5.25 -4.64
C GLU A 14 30.78 -6.24 -5.79
N ILE A 15 29.59 -6.79 -5.95
CA ILE A 15 29.25 -7.68 -7.05
C ILE A 15 28.22 -7.04 -7.97
N ASP A 16 28.31 -7.36 -9.28
CA ASP A 16 27.28 -6.97 -10.22
C ASP A 16 26.02 -7.82 -9.99
N PHE A 17 24.90 -7.14 -9.71
CA PHE A 17 23.63 -7.77 -9.39
C PHE A 17 22.67 -7.73 -10.59
N PHE A 18 22.43 -8.89 -11.18
CA PHE A 18 21.58 -9.04 -12.37
C PHE A 18 20.26 -9.76 -12.08
N ALA A 19 20.00 -10.11 -10.84
CA ALA A 19 18.80 -10.86 -10.49
C ALA A 19 17.52 -10.07 -10.75
N LYS A 20 16.47 -10.81 -11.11
CA LYS A 20 15.08 -10.38 -11.12
C LYS A 20 14.34 -11.15 -10.04
N PHE A 21 13.44 -10.49 -9.35
CA PHE A 21 12.64 -11.13 -8.30
C PHE A 21 11.27 -11.50 -8.85
N ILE A 22 10.84 -12.72 -8.56
CA ILE A 22 9.48 -13.18 -8.77
C ILE A 22 8.94 -13.54 -7.39
N LEU A 23 7.86 -12.87 -7.00
CA LEU A 23 7.15 -13.13 -5.75
C LEU A 23 5.86 -13.87 -6.08
N CYS A 24 5.71 -15.10 -5.57
CA CYS A 24 4.49 -15.88 -5.69
C CYS A 24 3.71 -15.83 -4.37
N SER A 25 2.40 -15.60 -4.45
CA SER A 25 1.53 -15.55 -3.28
C SER A 25 0.15 -16.08 -3.63
N ASN A 26 -0.43 -16.87 -2.71
CA ASN A 26 -1.84 -17.27 -2.76
C ASN A 26 -2.76 -16.21 -2.13
N ASN A 27 -2.19 -15.18 -1.49
CA ASN A 27 -2.93 -14.08 -0.94
C ASN A 27 -3.02 -12.97 -1.99
N GLU A 28 -4.22 -12.74 -2.54
CA GLU A 28 -4.46 -11.73 -3.58
C GLU A 28 -4.57 -10.29 -3.02
N GLU A 29 -4.66 -10.12 -1.71
CA GLU A 29 -5.11 -8.86 -1.12
C GLU A 29 -4.04 -8.12 -0.32
N ASN A 30 -3.15 -8.86 0.36
CA ASN A 30 -2.26 -8.29 1.37
C ASN A 30 -0.81 -8.79 1.27
N PHE A 31 -0.40 -9.38 0.14
CA PHE A 31 0.94 -9.94 0.01
C PHE A 31 2.02 -8.86 -0.19
N ILE A 32 1.63 -7.70 -0.68
CA ILE A 32 2.51 -6.54 -0.86
C ILE A 32 1.69 -5.25 -0.79
N GLN A 33 2.27 -4.22 -0.20
CA GLN A 33 1.68 -2.88 -0.19
C GLN A 33 2.27 -2.08 -1.35
N ILE A 34 1.41 -1.50 -2.16
CA ILE A 34 1.79 -0.81 -3.40
C ILE A 34 1.03 0.51 -3.47
N ASP A 35 1.76 1.58 -3.78
CA ASP A 35 1.21 2.91 -4.02
C ASP A 35 0.52 2.99 -5.39
N GLU A 36 -0.40 3.92 -5.54
CA GLU A 36 -1.19 4.11 -6.76
C GLU A 36 -0.33 4.37 -8.01
N ASN A 37 0.81 5.04 -7.84
CA ASN A 37 1.73 5.39 -8.92
C ASN A 37 2.95 4.47 -9.01
N GLU A 38 2.87 3.29 -8.41
CA GLU A 38 3.97 2.33 -8.40
C GLU A 38 4.16 1.69 -9.80
N ILE A 39 5.39 1.73 -10.29
CA ILE A 39 5.78 1.21 -11.61
C ILE A 39 6.84 0.11 -11.56
N ARG A 40 7.28 -0.27 -10.36
CA ARG A 40 8.33 -1.29 -10.18
C ARG A 40 7.80 -2.71 -10.12
N PHE A 41 6.50 -2.88 -9.90
CA PHE A 41 5.85 -4.19 -9.75
C PHE A 41 4.96 -4.49 -10.96
N TRP A 42 5.20 -5.60 -11.58
CA TRP A 42 4.32 -6.17 -12.60
C TRP A 42 3.54 -7.31 -11.98
N ILE A 43 2.29 -7.07 -11.65
CA ILE A 43 1.44 -8.02 -10.94
C ILE A 43 0.55 -8.74 -11.95
N LEU A 44 0.66 -10.07 -11.95
CA LEU A 44 -0.14 -10.95 -12.79
C LEU A 44 -0.97 -11.88 -11.92
N LYS A 45 -2.25 -12.02 -12.23
CA LYS A 45 -3.10 -13.05 -11.66
C LYS A 45 -3.03 -14.28 -12.56
N ILE A 46 -2.64 -15.41 -11.99
CA ILE A 46 -2.67 -16.72 -12.63
C ILE A 46 -3.94 -17.43 -12.17
N ASN A 47 -4.78 -17.84 -13.11
CA ASN A 47 -5.97 -18.61 -12.78
C ASN A 47 -5.59 -20.00 -12.29
N PRO A 48 -6.36 -20.59 -11.36
CA PRO A 48 -6.16 -21.97 -10.95
C PRO A 48 -6.36 -22.92 -12.13
N ILE A 49 -5.69 -24.05 -12.09
CA ILE A 49 -5.90 -25.14 -13.06
C ILE A 49 -7.25 -25.76 -12.71
N GLU A 50 -8.19 -25.74 -13.64
CA GLU A 50 -9.57 -26.22 -13.44
C GLU A 50 -9.66 -27.74 -13.36
N VAL A 51 -8.76 -28.43 -14.04
CA VAL A 51 -8.76 -29.90 -14.12
C VAL A 51 -7.43 -30.42 -13.57
N GLU A 52 -7.50 -31.29 -12.58
CA GLU A 52 -6.32 -31.94 -12.04
C GLU A 52 -5.66 -32.82 -13.11
N ASN A 53 -4.39 -32.60 -13.36
CA ASN A 53 -3.59 -33.38 -14.30
C ASN A 53 -2.34 -33.91 -13.59
N THR A 54 -2.34 -35.19 -13.28
CA THR A 54 -1.24 -35.88 -12.58
C THR A 54 0.07 -35.83 -13.36
N GLU A 55 -0.01 -35.75 -14.71
CA GLU A 55 1.16 -35.66 -15.60
C GLU A 55 1.61 -34.22 -15.88
N PHE A 56 0.98 -33.23 -15.29
CA PHE A 56 1.23 -31.81 -15.55
C PHE A 56 2.72 -31.44 -15.41
N LEU A 57 3.35 -31.87 -14.32
CA LEU A 57 4.76 -31.60 -14.07
C LEU A 57 5.67 -32.27 -15.09
N ASN A 58 5.41 -33.53 -15.42
CA ASN A 58 6.18 -34.27 -16.42
C ASN A 58 6.07 -33.63 -17.79
N ASN A 59 4.87 -33.22 -18.18
CA ASN A 59 4.62 -32.49 -19.43
C ASN A 59 5.37 -31.16 -19.47
N LEU A 60 5.32 -30.37 -18.41
CA LEU A 60 6.09 -29.12 -18.31
C LEU A 60 7.59 -29.35 -18.45
N ILE A 61 8.14 -30.37 -17.78
CA ILE A 61 9.57 -30.69 -17.87
C ILE A 61 9.94 -31.05 -19.34
N SER A 62 9.11 -31.81 -20.01
CA SER A 62 9.35 -32.19 -21.41
C SER A 62 9.28 -30.99 -22.37
N GLU A 63 8.52 -29.95 -22.04
CA GLU A 63 8.37 -28.72 -22.84
C GLU A 63 9.49 -27.70 -22.63
N ILE A 64 10.31 -27.81 -21.59
CA ILE A 64 11.38 -26.86 -21.29
C ILE A 64 12.31 -26.59 -22.49
N PRO A 65 12.83 -27.59 -23.22
CA PRO A 65 13.70 -27.33 -24.35
C PRO A 65 13.03 -26.53 -25.46
N HIS A 66 11.76 -26.81 -25.74
CA HIS A 66 10.96 -26.10 -26.75
C HIS A 66 10.67 -24.65 -26.30
N PHE A 67 10.36 -24.45 -25.03
CA PHE A 67 10.17 -23.13 -24.48
C PHE A 67 11.44 -22.28 -24.48
N LEU A 68 12.59 -22.87 -24.15
CA LEU A 68 13.88 -22.18 -24.22
C LEU A 68 14.21 -21.77 -25.66
N ARG A 69 13.97 -22.65 -26.64
CA ARG A 69 14.13 -22.32 -28.07
C ARG A 69 13.24 -21.15 -28.47
N PHE A 70 11.96 -21.18 -28.09
CA PHE A 70 11.03 -20.09 -28.34
C PHE A 70 11.53 -18.76 -27.73
N LEU A 71 12.08 -18.77 -26.52
CA LEU A 71 12.62 -17.56 -25.89
C LEU A 71 13.87 -17.02 -26.62
N ILE A 72 14.75 -17.89 -27.09
CA ILE A 72 15.96 -17.50 -27.84
C ILE A 72 15.61 -16.89 -29.20
N GLU A 73 14.64 -17.45 -29.89
CA GLU A 73 14.21 -17.02 -31.22
C GLU A 73 13.27 -15.80 -31.18
N ARG A 74 12.67 -15.50 -30.02
CA ARG A 74 11.69 -14.44 -29.88
C ARG A 74 12.35 -13.05 -29.85
N PRO A 75 11.98 -12.13 -30.75
CA PRO A 75 12.42 -10.74 -30.63
C PRO A 75 11.78 -10.06 -29.42
N PHE A 76 12.48 -9.11 -28.87
CA PHE A 76 11.90 -8.28 -27.82
C PHE A 76 10.71 -7.48 -28.37
N ALA A 77 9.60 -7.46 -27.63
CA ALA A 77 8.40 -6.72 -28.02
C ALA A 77 8.60 -5.20 -27.94
N THR A 78 9.53 -4.76 -27.09
CA THR A 78 9.82 -3.35 -26.85
C THR A 78 11.32 -3.10 -26.90
N GLU A 79 11.72 -1.91 -27.30
CA GLU A 79 13.10 -1.48 -27.27
C GLU A 79 13.53 -1.18 -25.84
N LYS A 80 14.64 -1.79 -25.39
CA LYS A 80 15.20 -1.55 -24.06
C LYS A 80 15.79 -0.15 -23.99
N LYS A 81 15.09 0.76 -23.30
CA LYS A 81 15.52 2.16 -23.17
C LYS A 81 16.17 2.47 -21.81
N THR A 82 15.62 1.93 -20.72
CA THR A 82 16.07 2.20 -19.36
C THR A 82 15.87 1.00 -18.44
N ARG A 83 16.20 1.17 -17.16
CA ARG A 83 15.87 0.21 -16.09
C ARG A 83 14.34 -0.07 -16.03
N MET A 84 13.52 0.92 -16.32
CA MET A 84 12.06 0.86 -16.41
C MET A 84 11.66 0.64 -17.85
N TRP A 85 11.89 -0.53 -18.35
CA TRP A 85 11.73 -0.90 -19.74
C TRP A 85 10.29 -0.87 -20.24
N PHE A 86 9.35 -1.28 -19.38
CA PHE A 86 7.94 -1.34 -19.72
C PHE A 86 7.25 -0.01 -19.42
N SER A 87 6.29 0.36 -20.24
CA SER A 87 5.47 1.55 -20.01
C SER A 87 4.59 1.37 -18.79
N ALA A 88 4.16 2.48 -18.19
CA ALA A 88 3.22 2.45 -17.07
C ALA A 88 1.90 1.74 -17.45
N ASP A 89 1.44 1.88 -18.71
CA ASP A 89 0.20 1.25 -19.18
C ASP A 89 0.32 -0.27 -19.28
N GLU A 90 1.47 -0.78 -19.70
CA GLU A 90 1.72 -2.24 -19.74
C GLU A 90 1.78 -2.85 -18.34
N ILE A 91 2.30 -2.11 -17.35
CA ILE A 91 2.44 -2.56 -15.97
C ILE A 91 1.09 -2.46 -15.23
N ARG A 92 0.21 -1.53 -15.62
CA ARG A 92 -1.08 -1.27 -14.98
C ARG A 92 -2.11 -2.36 -15.24
N THR A 93 -1.80 -3.57 -14.80
CA THR A 93 -2.70 -4.73 -14.91
C THR A 93 -3.94 -4.58 -14.04
N LYS A 94 -5.02 -5.31 -14.38
CA LYS A 94 -6.22 -5.37 -13.52
C LYS A 94 -5.91 -5.90 -12.12
N ALA A 95 -4.94 -6.82 -11.99
CA ALA A 95 -4.51 -7.35 -10.70
C ALA A 95 -3.82 -6.28 -9.84
N LEU A 96 -2.95 -5.44 -10.45
CA LEU A 96 -2.35 -4.29 -9.76
C LEU A 96 -3.42 -3.28 -9.30
N GLN A 97 -4.35 -2.90 -10.18
CA GLN A 97 -5.42 -1.97 -9.85
C GLN A 97 -6.29 -2.48 -8.68
N LYS A 98 -6.65 -3.78 -8.69
CA LYS A 98 -7.41 -4.41 -7.61
C LYS A 98 -6.65 -4.37 -6.28
N LEU A 99 -5.35 -4.64 -6.30
CA LEU A 99 -4.52 -4.61 -5.09
C LEU A 99 -4.38 -3.21 -4.52
N VAL A 100 -4.12 -2.21 -5.36
CA VAL A 100 -4.06 -0.78 -4.96
C VAL A 100 -5.40 -0.35 -4.35
N PHE A 101 -6.52 -0.67 -5.00
CA PHE A 101 -7.86 -0.35 -4.49
C PHE A 101 -8.11 -0.96 -3.10
N LYS A 102 -7.76 -2.25 -2.91
CA LYS A 102 -7.93 -2.92 -1.61
C LYS A 102 -6.99 -2.37 -0.53
N ASN A 103 -5.77 -2.00 -0.88
CA ASN A 103 -4.84 -1.39 0.07
C ASN A 103 -5.33 -0.01 0.53
N ASN A 104 -5.88 0.79 -0.37
CA ASN A 104 -6.46 2.10 -0.04
C ASN A 104 -7.69 1.95 0.85
N ASN A 105 -8.59 1.03 0.54
CA ASN A 105 -9.77 0.77 1.37
C ASN A 105 -9.40 0.32 2.79
N LYS A 106 -8.34 -0.49 2.93
CA LYS A 106 -7.89 -0.91 4.26
C LYS A 106 -7.39 0.25 5.11
N LEU A 107 -6.66 1.21 4.52
CA LEU A 107 -6.23 2.42 5.22
C LEU A 107 -7.45 3.26 5.60
N GLU A 108 -8.36 3.51 4.66
CA GLU A 108 -9.58 4.27 4.92
C GLU A 108 -10.40 3.64 6.05
N SER A 109 -10.59 2.32 6.03
CA SER A 109 -11.30 1.59 7.08
C SER A 109 -10.68 1.80 8.46
N LYS A 110 -9.35 1.73 8.54
CA LYS A 110 -8.64 1.96 9.81
C LYS A 110 -8.69 3.42 10.27
N MET A 111 -8.70 4.37 9.36
CA MET A 111 -8.92 5.78 9.68
C MET A 111 -10.35 6.02 10.21
N ILE A 112 -11.34 5.38 9.62
CA ILE A 112 -12.73 5.44 10.07
C ILE A 112 -12.86 4.82 11.46
N GLU A 113 -12.30 3.64 11.72
CA GLU A 113 -12.28 2.99 13.03
C GLU A 113 -11.66 3.91 14.10
N LEU A 114 -10.48 4.47 13.83
CA LEU A 114 -9.81 5.39 14.76
C LEU A 114 -10.66 6.61 15.09
N LEU A 115 -11.23 7.26 14.08
CA LEU A 115 -12.02 8.48 14.30
C LEU A 115 -13.39 8.17 14.92
N TYR A 116 -13.95 7.00 14.64
CA TYR A 116 -15.16 6.53 15.33
C TYR A 116 -14.90 6.36 16.83
N GLU A 117 -13.83 5.67 17.21
CA GLU A 117 -13.43 5.51 18.62
C GLU A 117 -13.18 6.87 19.30
N PHE A 118 -12.60 7.82 18.58
CA PHE A 118 -12.46 9.19 19.07
C PHE A 118 -13.81 9.81 19.42
N PHE A 119 -14.78 9.77 18.51
CA PHE A 119 -16.10 10.38 18.70
C PHE A 119 -16.99 9.63 19.70
N GLU A 120 -16.79 8.34 19.90
CA GLU A 120 -17.44 7.60 20.99
C GLU A 120 -16.87 7.96 22.37
N SER A 121 -15.58 8.27 22.42
CA SER A 121 -14.88 8.60 23.67
C SER A 121 -14.99 10.09 24.04
N ASN A 122 -15.33 10.96 23.09
CA ASN A 122 -15.38 12.40 23.26
C ASN A 122 -16.72 12.98 22.79
N ASN A 123 -17.21 14.00 23.45
CA ASN A 123 -18.46 14.69 23.08
C ASN A 123 -18.27 15.75 21.98
N ASP A 124 -17.17 15.72 21.27
CA ASP A 124 -16.88 16.68 20.21
C ASP A 124 -17.70 16.38 18.96
N GLU A 125 -18.20 17.42 18.29
CA GLU A 125 -18.93 17.32 17.02
C GLU A 125 -17.99 17.32 15.80
N GLU A 126 -16.76 17.76 16.00
CA GLU A 126 -15.73 17.77 14.96
C GLU A 126 -14.33 17.61 15.57
N ILE A 127 -13.41 17.11 14.76
CA ILE A 127 -11.99 17.01 15.10
C ILE A 127 -11.15 17.69 14.02
N ASN A 128 -10.15 18.46 14.45
CA ASN A 128 -9.14 19.02 13.56
C ASN A 128 -7.91 18.11 13.53
N VAL A 129 -7.58 17.61 12.37
CA VAL A 129 -6.53 16.60 12.19
C VAL A 129 -5.49 17.01 11.17
N VAL A 130 -4.25 16.64 11.44
CA VAL A 130 -3.14 16.70 10.50
C VAL A 130 -2.80 15.27 10.10
N PRO A 131 -2.46 14.99 8.83
CA PRO A 131 -2.12 13.63 8.39
C PRO A 131 -1.06 12.94 9.25
N GLN A 132 -0.09 13.68 9.78
CA GLN A 132 0.94 13.13 10.67
C GLN A 132 0.36 12.71 12.03
N ASP A 133 -0.62 13.44 12.56
CA ASP A 133 -1.23 13.10 13.86
C ASP A 133 -2.07 11.82 13.74
N ILE A 134 -2.86 11.70 12.66
CA ILE A 134 -3.58 10.45 12.34
C ILE A 134 -2.59 9.29 12.23
N LEU A 135 -1.50 9.44 11.49
CA LEU A 135 -0.49 8.39 11.35
C LEU A 135 0.11 7.98 12.70
N ASN A 136 0.39 8.94 13.57
CA ASN A 136 0.92 8.67 14.90
C ASN A 136 -0.09 7.91 15.78
N MET A 137 -1.36 8.32 15.77
CA MET A 137 -2.43 7.63 16.49
C MET A 137 -2.66 6.22 15.95
N MET A 138 -2.69 6.05 14.62
CA MET A 138 -2.84 4.74 13.98
C MET A 138 -1.69 3.78 14.33
N ASN A 139 -0.44 4.26 14.34
CA ASN A 139 0.70 3.46 14.73
C ASN A 139 0.68 3.02 16.20
N ARG A 140 -0.02 3.74 17.06
CA ARG A 140 -0.22 3.37 18.48
C ARG A 140 -1.40 2.43 18.66
N MET A 141 -2.50 2.68 17.98
CA MET A 141 -3.73 1.88 18.09
C MET A 141 -3.61 0.54 17.37
N PHE A 142 -3.00 0.56 16.19
CA PHE A 142 -2.77 -0.63 15.36
C PHE A 142 -1.27 -0.97 15.37
N ARG A 143 -0.92 -2.17 14.97
CA ARG A 143 0.51 -2.53 14.80
C ARG A 143 1.16 -1.61 13.77
N PRO A 144 2.49 -1.32 13.88
CA PRO A 144 3.19 -0.48 12.92
C PRO A 144 2.82 -0.84 11.49
N THR A 145 2.38 0.14 10.74
CA THR A 145 1.91 -0.02 9.38
C THR A 145 2.91 0.61 8.42
N TYR A 146 2.87 0.20 7.17
CA TYR A 146 3.70 0.78 6.12
C TYR A 146 3.09 2.04 5.50
N TRP A 147 1.95 2.52 6.06
CA TRP A 147 1.28 3.72 5.55
C TRP A 147 2.09 4.98 5.83
N THR A 148 1.98 5.90 4.92
CA THR A 148 2.69 7.17 4.99
C THR A 148 1.73 8.33 5.26
N ARG A 149 2.31 9.47 5.67
CA ARG A 149 1.56 10.71 5.80
C ARG A 149 0.86 11.11 4.48
N ASN A 150 1.46 10.81 3.33
CA ASN A 150 0.89 11.14 2.03
C ASN A 150 -0.34 10.29 1.70
N ASP A 151 -0.35 9.01 2.08
CA ASP A 151 -1.52 8.14 1.88
C ASP A 151 -2.72 8.66 2.66
N ILE A 152 -2.52 9.05 3.91
CA ILE A 152 -3.56 9.65 4.76
C ILE A 152 -4.05 10.98 4.15
N ARG A 153 -3.12 11.82 3.68
CA ARG A 153 -3.48 13.07 3.03
C ARG A 153 -4.31 12.85 1.77
N THR A 154 -3.98 11.84 0.98
CA THR A 154 -4.73 11.47 -0.23
C THR A 154 -6.15 11.08 0.13
N ILE A 155 -6.36 10.26 1.17
CA ILE A 155 -7.70 9.90 1.62
C ILE A 155 -8.48 11.14 2.07
N LEU A 156 -7.92 11.96 2.94
CA LEU A 156 -8.59 13.17 3.42
C LEU A 156 -9.00 14.09 2.27
N LYS A 157 -8.09 14.32 1.31
CA LYS A 157 -8.30 15.29 0.23
C LYS A 157 -9.05 14.71 -0.95
N GLU A 158 -8.63 13.55 -1.46
CA GLU A 158 -9.14 12.99 -2.72
C GLU A 158 -10.35 12.07 -2.51
N THR A 159 -10.36 11.26 -1.44
CA THR A 159 -11.45 10.33 -1.15
C THR A 159 -12.57 11.01 -0.37
N TRP A 160 -12.22 11.69 0.72
CA TRP A 160 -13.21 12.37 1.59
C TRP A 160 -13.54 13.80 1.13
N LYS A 161 -12.82 14.32 0.12
CA LYS A 161 -13.02 15.67 -0.46
C LYS A 161 -12.95 16.80 0.55
N LEU A 162 -12.17 16.60 1.62
CA LEU A 162 -11.96 17.63 2.63
C LEU A 162 -10.91 18.64 2.14
N ASN A 163 -11.17 19.92 2.42
CA ASN A 163 -10.20 20.98 2.13
C ASN A 163 -9.42 21.32 3.41
N PRO A 164 -8.08 21.41 3.32
CA PRO A 164 -7.30 21.88 4.45
C PRO A 164 -7.54 23.37 4.67
N GLN A 165 -7.32 23.84 5.88
CA GLN A 165 -7.30 25.27 6.17
C GLN A 165 -6.19 25.96 5.37
N ASN A 166 -6.47 27.20 4.93
CA ASN A 166 -5.53 27.95 4.08
C ASN A 166 -4.26 28.40 4.82
N ASN A 167 -4.38 28.62 6.14
CA ASN A 167 -3.29 29.12 6.97
C ASN A 167 -3.06 28.18 8.18
N GLY A 168 -1.88 28.25 8.78
CA GLY A 168 -1.60 27.59 10.03
C GLY A 168 -2.37 28.27 11.16
N LEU A 169 -3.31 27.54 11.76
CA LEU A 169 -4.10 27.97 12.90
C LEU A 169 -3.79 27.09 14.10
N THR A 170 -4.04 27.63 15.30
CA THR A 170 -3.99 26.83 16.52
C THR A 170 -5.17 25.86 16.54
N TYR A 171 -4.90 24.60 16.79
CA TYR A 171 -5.93 23.57 16.93
C TYR A 171 -5.61 22.66 18.12
N ILE A 172 -6.63 21.99 18.61
CA ILE A 172 -6.48 20.95 19.63
C ILE A 172 -5.99 19.68 18.92
N ARG A 173 -4.75 19.30 19.21
CA ARG A 173 -4.17 18.05 18.78
C ARG A 173 -4.54 16.98 19.78
N TYR A 174 -5.10 15.90 19.28
CA TYR A 174 -5.33 14.69 20.07
C TYR A 174 -4.20 13.69 19.84
N ASP A 175 -3.86 12.98 20.89
CA ASP A 175 -2.96 11.83 20.83
C ASP A 175 -3.60 10.71 21.63
N ILE A 176 -3.15 9.47 21.44
CA ILE A 176 -3.73 8.29 22.04
C ILE A 176 -2.67 7.54 22.83
N ASP A 177 -3.01 7.05 24.01
CA ASP A 177 -2.17 6.13 24.75
C ASP A 177 -2.54 4.66 24.48
N PHE A 178 -1.85 3.74 25.12
CA PHE A 178 -2.09 2.29 24.95
C PHE A 178 -3.47 1.83 25.50
N ALA A 179 -4.15 2.66 26.29
CA ALA A 179 -5.48 2.37 26.82
C ALA A 179 -6.60 3.02 26.00
N VAL A 180 -6.28 3.56 24.82
CA VAL A 180 -7.22 4.28 23.94
C VAL A 180 -7.79 5.55 24.62
N ILE A 181 -6.97 6.20 25.44
CA ILE A 181 -7.31 7.47 26.06
C ILE A 181 -6.77 8.60 25.20
N PHE A 182 -7.68 9.43 24.68
CA PHE A 182 -7.31 10.61 23.91
C PHE A 182 -6.97 11.76 24.85
N TYR A 183 -5.79 12.33 24.69
CA TYR A 183 -5.40 13.53 25.45
C TYR A 183 -5.06 14.69 24.50
N GLN A 184 -5.29 15.89 25.01
CA GLN A 184 -5.21 17.12 24.23
C GLN A 184 -3.85 17.79 24.34
N ASN A 185 -3.40 18.38 23.23
CA ASN A 185 -2.26 19.29 23.21
C ASN A 185 -2.51 20.37 22.15
N ASN A 186 -2.10 21.60 22.42
CA ASN A 186 -2.23 22.68 21.45
C ASN A 186 -1.08 22.66 20.46
N SER A 187 -1.41 22.84 19.18
CA SER A 187 -0.43 22.90 18.09
C SER A 187 -0.88 23.89 17.03
N VAL A 188 0.08 24.39 16.24
CA VAL A 188 -0.20 25.30 15.12
C VAL A 188 0.20 24.61 13.82
N ARG A 189 -0.78 24.29 12.98
CA ARG A 189 -0.59 23.63 11.68
C ARG A 189 -1.73 23.98 10.72
N ILE A 190 -1.54 23.59 9.48
CA ILE A 190 -2.63 23.47 8.49
C ILE A 190 -3.28 22.11 8.71
N PHE A 191 -4.56 22.10 9.04
CA PHE A 191 -5.31 20.89 9.39
C PHE A 191 -6.56 20.71 8.51
N PHE A 192 -7.13 19.52 8.58
CA PHE A 192 -8.44 19.17 8.02
C PHE A 192 -9.45 19.07 9.16
N THR A 193 -10.66 19.54 8.94
CA THR A 193 -11.76 19.37 9.89
C THR A 193 -12.61 18.18 9.47
N VAL A 194 -12.77 17.22 10.37
CA VAL A 194 -13.58 16.02 10.18
C VAL A 194 -14.78 16.07 11.12
N LYS A 195 -15.99 15.94 10.58
CA LYS A 195 -17.23 16.00 11.35
C LYS A 195 -17.67 14.63 11.82
N LYS A 196 -18.23 14.56 13.03
CA LYS A 196 -18.78 13.35 13.66
C LYS A 196 -19.76 12.62 12.74
N ASN A 197 -20.78 13.31 12.25
CA ASN A 197 -21.80 12.71 11.39
C ASN A 197 -21.24 12.08 10.11
N PHE A 198 -20.18 12.66 9.53
CA PHE A 198 -19.50 12.10 8.37
C PHE A 198 -18.85 10.75 8.70
N ILE A 199 -18.18 10.64 9.83
CA ILE A 199 -17.53 9.40 10.27
C ILE A 199 -18.57 8.34 10.64
N LEU A 200 -19.64 8.71 11.35
CA LEU A 200 -20.71 7.78 11.69
C LEU A 200 -21.36 7.16 10.44
N GLN A 201 -21.63 7.99 9.43
CA GLN A 201 -22.15 7.48 8.14
C GLN A 201 -21.16 6.51 7.48
N LYS A 202 -19.89 6.88 7.37
CA LYS A 202 -18.82 6.04 6.81
C LYS A 202 -18.65 4.73 7.58
N TYR A 203 -18.77 4.75 8.90
CA TYR A 203 -18.66 3.56 9.73
C TYR A 203 -19.82 2.58 9.48
N VAL A 204 -21.04 3.08 9.31
CA VAL A 204 -22.19 2.26 8.93
C VAL A 204 -22.02 1.64 7.53
N GLU A 205 -21.48 2.42 6.57
CA GLU A 205 -21.16 1.92 5.22
C GLU A 205 -20.10 0.80 5.24
N LEU A 206 -19.19 0.82 6.21
CA LEU A 206 -18.13 -0.15 6.36
C LEU A 206 -18.60 -1.49 6.97
N LEU A 207 -19.72 -1.46 7.73
CA LEU A 207 -20.30 -2.64 8.35
C LEU A 207 -21.28 -3.40 7.42
N ASN A 208 -21.71 -2.78 6.32
CA ASN A 208 -22.61 -3.37 5.33
C ASN A 208 -21.84 -3.91 4.12
#